data_9b438a8512c347f44bce386cca75e835
#
_entry.id   9b438a8512c347f44bce386cca75e835
#
_cell.length_a   1.000
_cell.length_b   1.000
_cell.length_c   1.000
_cell.angle_alpha   90.00
_cell.angle_beta   90.00
_cell.angle_gamma   90.00
#
_symmetry.space_group_name_H-M   'P 1'
#
loop_
_entity.id
_entity.type
_entity.pdbx_description
1 polymer ?
#
loop_
_entity_poly.entity_id
_entity_poly.type
_entity_poly.pdbx_seq_one_letter_code
_entity_poly.pdbx_strand_id
1 'polypeptide(L)'
;MRITARRGMAVAAAVTLLAGFGGCAQSQRQSSSPDAGGASGGTKDTFVFAASSDPVMLDPAMASDGETFRIARQQFEGLIGTKPGTTELEPLLATAWKASADNKSFTFTLREGVKFSDGTDFNGEAVCANFDRWFNWTGINQSENITYYYGKLMRGFKTGAKADQALYKSCQSSKATEATINLNSPFVHFLDAMTLPSFSMQSPTAMKKYNADNTTGKESDPRFSEYATAHPTGTGPFVFEKWERGQQVILKRNDNYWGEKAKVSTVIIRTISDAKARTQELQAGNIDGYDLVAPADQPGLKQAGLQILQRPAFNILYLGMNQKIKELSDLKVRQAIAYAIDKDALIKQVMPEGTVAAINFMPENVTGWNGNVEKYAYNPDKAKALLKEAGQENLTLTFNYPTGVSRPYMPSPEDIYTSLKAQLEAVGIKVNPVASKWSPDYLDLIQGDKGTDKHGIHLLGWTGDYNDPDNFIGVFFGTKANEWGFDNQKLFAALKEAREMGDAAAQKAKYEEINKMIADFVPGVPLTHAPPSLAFGKGVQGYQPSPVQDEVWNTITITK
;
A
#
# COMPACT_ATOMS: atom_id res chain seq x y z
N MET A 1 49.70 -37.15 15.54
CA MET A 1 50.56 -38.32 15.18
C MET A 1 50.35 -38.58 13.71
N ARG A 2 51.41 -38.34 12.92
CA ARG A 2 51.75 -38.83 11.54
C ARG A 2 50.68 -38.67 10.46
N ILE A 3 50.75 -37.70 9.49
CA ILE A 3 51.72 -37.52 8.36
C ILE A 3 51.84 -38.76 7.44
N THR A 4 51.39 -38.58 6.18
CA THR A 4 52.07 -38.86 4.91
C THR A 4 51.06 -38.63 3.77
N ALA A 5 51.14 -37.77 2.82
CA ALA A 5 52.09 -37.28 1.81
C ALA A 5 52.60 -38.36 0.80
N ARG A 6 52.27 -38.15 -0.48
CA ARG A 6 53.14 -38.24 -1.69
C ARG A 6 52.29 -38.33 -2.96
N ARG A 7 52.42 -37.35 -3.86
CA ARG A 7 53.28 -37.26 -5.04
C ARG A 7 52.85 -38.29 -6.11
N GLY A 8 52.61 -38.03 -7.32
CA GLY A 8 52.92 -37.00 -8.28
C GLY A 8 53.25 -37.71 -9.60
N MET A 9 52.94 -37.17 -10.74
CA MET A 9 53.78 -37.11 -11.94
C MET A 9 52.96 -36.87 -13.18
N ALA A 10 53.42 -35.90 -13.91
CA ALA A 10 53.08 -35.50 -15.26
C ALA A 10 53.83 -36.36 -16.31
N VAL A 11 53.37 -36.40 -17.55
CA VAL A 11 54.06 -36.49 -18.83
C VAL A 11 53.02 -36.35 -19.92
N ALA A 12 52.91 -35.27 -20.65
CA ALA A 12 53.59 -34.80 -21.84
C ALA A 12 53.11 -35.43 -23.17
N ALA A 13 52.53 -34.55 -23.96
CA ALA A 13 52.61 -34.33 -25.41
C ALA A 13 52.60 -35.47 -26.41
N ALA A 14 51.69 -35.39 -27.38
CA ALA A 14 52.02 -35.66 -28.82
C ALA A 14 50.98 -34.91 -29.70
N VAL A 15 51.54 -34.07 -30.55
CA VAL A 15 50.91 -33.39 -31.69
C VAL A 15 50.82 -34.40 -32.84
N THR A 16 49.64 -34.48 -33.49
CA THR A 16 49.55 -34.93 -34.88
C THR A 16 48.47 -34.15 -35.62
N LEU A 17 48.91 -33.35 -36.58
CA LEU A 17 48.11 -32.81 -37.67
C LEU A 17 47.62 -33.93 -38.60
N LEU A 18 46.36 -33.87 -38.99
CA LEU A 18 45.95 -34.32 -40.34
C LEU A 18 44.64 -33.54 -40.72
N ALA A 19 44.78 -33.01 -41.93
CA ALA A 19 43.80 -32.16 -42.59
C ALA A 19 42.62 -32.94 -43.17
N GLY A 20 41.47 -32.22 -43.29
CA GLY A 20 40.56 -32.45 -44.41
C GLY A 20 39.18 -32.94 -44.07
N PHE A 21 38.25 -32.11 -44.25
CA PHE A 21 37.02 -32.14 -45.02
C PHE A 21 36.00 -31.17 -44.46
N GLY A 22 35.74 -30.13 -45.25
CA GLY A 22 34.69 -29.15 -45.01
C GLY A 22 33.29 -29.77 -45.07
N GLY A 23 32.50 -29.42 -44.11
CA GLY A 23 31.05 -29.61 -44.08
C GLY A 23 30.41 -28.26 -43.76
N CYS A 24 30.08 -27.48 -44.80
CA CYS A 24 29.27 -26.27 -44.69
C CYS A 24 27.86 -26.68 -44.23
N ALA A 25 27.57 -26.49 -42.98
CA ALA A 25 26.19 -26.40 -42.54
C ALA A 25 25.69 -24.98 -42.88
N GLN A 26 25.05 -24.83 -44.03
CA GLN A 26 24.30 -23.63 -44.39
C GLN A 26 23.08 -23.54 -43.46
N SER A 27 23.15 -22.59 -42.52
CA SER A 27 21.98 -22.05 -41.87
C SER A 27 21.15 -21.35 -42.94
N GLN A 28 20.05 -21.91 -43.34
CA GLN A 28 19.03 -21.22 -44.16
C GLN A 28 18.35 -20.15 -43.31
N ARG A 29 18.96 -18.97 -43.25
CA ARG A 29 18.20 -17.75 -43.01
C ARG A 29 17.52 -17.42 -44.33
N GLN A 30 16.23 -17.72 -44.42
CA GLN A 30 15.39 -17.08 -45.43
C GLN A 30 15.39 -15.57 -45.18
N SER A 31 16.10 -14.87 -46.04
CA SER A 31 15.98 -13.43 -46.21
C SER A 31 14.63 -13.16 -46.91
N SER A 32 13.60 -12.93 -46.13
CA SER A 32 12.42 -12.23 -46.66
C SER A 32 12.76 -10.74 -46.69
N SER A 33 12.83 -10.20 -47.87
CA SER A 33 12.88 -8.75 -48.14
C SER A 33 11.75 -8.03 -47.36
N PRO A 34 12.00 -6.86 -46.78
CA PRO A 34 10.90 -6.10 -46.22
C PRO A 34 10.08 -5.52 -47.37
N ASP A 35 8.91 -6.04 -47.55
CA ASP A 35 7.84 -5.34 -48.25
C ASP A 35 7.59 -4.03 -47.50
N ALA A 36 7.73 -2.92 -48.20
CA ALA A 36 7.35 -1.59 -47.75
C ALA A 36 5.81 -1.51 -47.76
N GLY A 37 5.19 -2.19 -46.81
CA GLY A 37 3.77 -2.11 -46.50
C GLY A 37 3.57 -1.22 -45.29
N GLY A 38 2.73 -0.19 -45.42
CA GLY A 38 2.47 0.87 -44.46
C GLY A 38 2.32 0.40 -43.02
N ALA A 39 2.89 1.15 -42.11
CA ALA A 39 2.78 0.97 -40.67
C ALA A 39 1.31 1.10 -40.23
N SER A 40 0.58 -0.01 -40.29
CA SER A 40 -0.62 -0.16 -39.49
C SER A 40 -0.15 -0.41 -38.07
N GLY A 41 -0.24 0.60 -37.20
CA GLY A 41 0.08 0.47 -35.78
C GLY A 41 -0.73 -0.65 -35.14
N GLY A 42 -0.11 -1.84 -35.03
CA GLY A 42 -0.74 -2.98 -34.36
C GLY A 42 -0.83 -2.71 -32.87
N THR A 43 -1.95 -3.09 -32.24
CA THR A 43 -2.10 -3.04 -30.79
C THR A 43 -1.46 -4.29 -30.16
N LYS A 44 -0.79 -4.11 -29.02
CA LYS A 44 -0.32 -5.21 -28.17
C LYS A 44 -1.50 -5.68 -27.31
N ASP A 45 -1.74 -6.99 -27.24
CA ASP A 45 -2.89 -7.58 -26.54
C ASP A 45 -2.53 -8.10 -25.12
N THR A 46 -1.31 -7.85 -24.69
CA THR A 46 -0.82 -8.21 -23.36
C THR A 46 -0.22 -6.97 -22.68
N PHE A 47 -0.69 -6.67 -21.48
CA PHE A 47 -0.14 -5.64 -20.62
C PHE A 47 0.77 -6.27 -19.56
N VAL A 48 2.03 -5.84 -19.47
CA VAL A 48 3.02 -6.35 -18.52
C VAL A 48 3.38 -5.24 -17.54
N PHE A 49 3.01 -5.41 -16.28
CA PHE A 49 3.33 -4.47 -15.21
C PHE A 49 4.33 -5.08 -14.23
N ALA A 50 5.35 -4.31 -13.84
CA ALA A 50 6.31 -4.79 -12.83
C ALA A 50 5.90 -4.31 -11.43
N ALA A 51 5.68 -5.27 -10.55
CA ALA A 51 5.41 -5.13 -9.13
C ALA A 51 6.70 -5.22 -8.31
N SER A 52 6.76 -4.54 -7.16
CA SER A 52 7.93 -4.53 -6.29
C SER A 52 8.09 -5.81 -5.46
N SER A 53 7.01 -6.55 -5.24
CA SER A 53 7.00 -7.84 -4.54
C SER A 53 5.93 -8.77 -5.09
N ASP A 54 6.05 -10.04 -4.75
CA ASP A 54 5.01 -11.03 -4.98
C ASP A 54 3.81 -10.77 -4.05
N PRO A 55 2.56 -11.08 -4.44
CA PRO A 55 1.44 -11.01 -3.52
C PRO A 55 1.59 -12.03 -2.39
N VAL A 56 1.03 -11.74 -1.24
CA VAL A 56 1.04 -12.67 -0.09
C VAL A 56 0.04 -13.81 -0.32
N MET A 57 -1.15 -13.48 -0.82
CA MET A 57 -2.23 -14.41 -1.19
C MET A 57 -3.12 -13.73 -2.25
N LEU A 58 -4.22 -14.37 -2.64
CA LEU A 58 -5.16 -13.85 -3.64
C LEU A 58 -6.60 -13.70 -3.10
N ASP A 59 -6.83 -13.94 -1.81
CA ASP A 59 -8.10 -13.65 -1.13
C ASP A 59 -8.07 -12.21 -0.60
N PRO A 60 -8.81 -11.27 -1.20
CA PRO A 60 -8.74 -9.86 -0.82
C PRO A 60 -9.17 -9.61 0.63
N ALA A 61 -10.07 -10.42 1.18
CA ALA A 61 -10.57 -10.22 2.55
C ALA A 61 -9.52 -10.49 3.64
N MET A 62 -8.47 -11.24 3.30
CA MET A 62 -7.33 -11.53 4.18
C MET A 62 -6.11 -10.64 3.89
N ALA A 63 -6.17 -9.80 2.86
CA ALA A 63 -5.05 -8.99 2.42
C ALA A 63 -4.97 -7.64 3.15
N SER A 64 -3.73 -7.14 3.28
CA SER A 64 -3.44 -5.81 3.80
C SER A 64 -2.27 -5.12 3.07
N ASP A 65 -1.71 -5.75 2.03
CA ASP A 65 -0.57 -5.22 1.29
C ASP A 65 -0.98 -4.74 -0.10
N GLY A 66 -0.29 -3.70 -0.59
CA GLY A 66 -0.62 -3.03 -1.86
C GLY A 66 -0.45 -3.92 -3.09
N GLU A 67 0.47 -4.89 -3.09
CA GLU A 67 0.69 -5.74 -4.27
C GLU A 67 -0.38 -6.83 -4.39
N THR A 68 -0.86 -7.37 -3.27
CA THR A 68 -2.06 -8.23 -3.26
C THR A 68 -3.29 -7.45 -3.70
N PHE A 69 -3.47 -6.21 -3.21
CA PHE A 69 -4.60 -5.36 -3.61
C PHE A 69 -4.57 -4.99 -5.09
N ARG A 70 -3.40 -4.73 -5.66
CA ARG A 70 -3.23 -4.48 -7.10
C ARG A 70 -3.85 -5.59 -7.96
N ILE A 71 -3.60 -6.84 -7.56
CA ILE A 71 -4.13 -8.03 -8.24
C ILE A 71 -5.62 -8.20 -7.95
N ALA A 72 -6.02 -8.00 -6.70
CA ALA A 72 -7.41 -8.14 -6.26
C ALA A 72 -8.34 -7.19 -7.03
N ARG A 73 -7.95 -5.92 -7.23
CA ARG A 73 -8.75 -4.92 -7.97
C ARG A 73 -9.04 -5.30 -9.43
N GLN A 74 -8.24 -6.19 -10.01
CA GLN A 74 -8.49 -6.67 -11.37
C GLN A 74 -9.54 -7.77 -11.42
N GLN A 75 -9.76 -8.48 -10.30
CA GLN A 75 -10.59 -9.69 -10.23
C GLN A 75 -11.86 -9.52 -9.40
N PHE A 76 -11.81 -8.62 -8.42
CA PHE A 76 -12.90 -8.44 -7.45
C PHE A 76 -13.38 -7.00 -7.46
N GLU A 77 -14.65 -6.82 -7.13
CA GLU A 77 -15.28 -5.51 -7.02
C GLU A 77 -16.01 -5.37 -5.69
N GLY A 78 -15.97 -4.15 -5.12
CA GLY A 78 -16.74 -3.77 -3.95
C GLY A 78 -18.20 -3.45 -4.29
N LEU A 79 -19.02 -3.26 -3.29
CA LEU A 79 -20.37 -2.69 -3.47
C LEU A 79 -20.26 -1.25 -4.01
N ILE A 80 -19.27 -0.51 -3.54
CA ILE A 80 -18.98 0.89 -3.87
C ILE A 80 -17.55 0.95 -4.41
N GLY A 81 -17.31 1.79 -5.41
CA GLY A 81 -16.00 2.15 -5.93
C GLY A 81 -15.67 3.60 -5.65
N THR A 82 -14.54 4.06 -6.18
CA THR A 82 -14.13 5.46 -6.17
C THR A 82 -14.06 6.02 -7.58
N LYS A 83 -14.50 7.27 -7.76
CA LYS A 83 -14.34 7.96 -9.05
C LYS A 83 -12.86 7.99 -9.44
N PRO A 84 -12.52 7.68 -10.69
CA PRO A 84 -11.14 7.68 -11.15
C PRO A 84 -10.36 8.94 -10.74
N GLY A 85 -9.19 8.75 -10.14
CA GLY A 85 -8.32 9.84 -9.72
C GLY A 85 -8.72 10.56 -8.43
N THR A 86 -9.77 10.13 -7.73
CA THR A 86 -10.27 10.76 -6.50
C THR A 86 -10.51 9.73 -5.40
N THR A 87 -10.98 10.19 -4.23
CA THR A 87 -11.51 9.34 -3.14
C THR A 87 -13.04 9.43 -3.05
N GLU A 88 -13.71 10.10 -3.99
CA GLU A 88 -15.15 10.24 -4.00
C GLU A 88 -15.82 8.93 -4.35
N LEU A 89 -16.87 8.59 -3.61
CA LEU A 89 -17.62 7.35 -3.83
C LEU A 89 -18.38 7.37 -5.15
N GLU A 90 -18.40 6.23 -5.85
CA GLU A 90 -19.23 6.00 -7.02
C GLU A 90 -19.91 4.62 -7.00
N PRO A 91 -21.03 4.48 -7.72
CA PRO A 91 -21.70 3.18 -7.90
C PRO A 91 -20.80 2.14 -8.58
N LEU A 92 -20.75 0.91 -8.01
CA LEU A 92 -20.05 -0.21 -8.60
C LEU A 92 -20.99 -1.43 -8.67
N LEU A 93 -20.87 -2.42 -7.80
CA LEU A 93 -21.83 -3.52 -7.73
C LEU A 93 -23.19 -3.09 -7.11
N ALA A 94 -23.19 -2.04 -6.29
CA ALA A 94 -24.41 -1.33 -5.92
C ALA A 94 -24.61 -0.12 -6.83
N THR A 95 -25.84 0.07 -7.31
CA THR A 95 -26.25 1.21 -8.16
C THR A 95 -26.69 2.42 -7.31
N ALA A 96 -27.10 2.18 -6.07
CA ALA A 96 -27.45 3.19 -5.09
C ALA A 96 -27.31 2.63 -3.67
N TRP A 97 -27.25 3.53 -2.69
CA TRP A 97 -27.23 3.17 -1.27
C TRP A 97 -27.92 4.22 -0.42
N LYS A 98 -28.32 3.81 0.79
CA LYS A 98 -28.93 4.68 1.79
C LYS A 98 -28.42 4.30 3.18
N ALA A 99 -27.87 5.26 3.90
CA ALA A 99 -27.56 5.13 5.32
C ALA A 99 -28.77 5.55 6.17
N SER A 100 -28.96 4.91 7.34
CA SER A 100 -29.85 5.39 8.38
C SER A 100 -29.31 6.67 9.02
N ALA A 101 -30.18 7.48 9.62
CA ALA A 101 -29.79 8.75 10.23
C ALA A 101 -28.75 8.61 11.36
N ASP A 102 -28.69 7.44 12.01
CA ASP A 102 -27.74 7.11 13.07
C ASP A 102 -26.49 6.35 12.55
N ASN A 103 -26.33 6.20 11.23
CA ASN A 103 -25.22 5.49 10.60
C ASN A 103 -24.99 4.06 11.13
N LYS A 104 -26.10 3.36 11.45
CA LYS A 104 -26.06 1.95 11.91
C LYS A 104 -26.66 0.95 10.92
N SER A 105 -27.33 1.44 9.86
CA SER A 105 -27.92 0.58 8.85
C SER A 105 -27.65 1.15 7.45
N PHE A 106 -27.20 0.29 6.56
CA PHE A 106 -26.83 0.66 5.19
C PHE A 106 -27.51 -0.29 4.22
N THR A 107 -28.44 0.26 3.43
CA THR A 107 -29.16 -0.51 2.41
C THR A 107 -28.59 -0.21 1.03
N PHE A 108 -28.23 -1.25 0.30
CA PHE A 108 -27.67 -1.21 -1.04
C PHE A 108 -28.66 -1.74 -2.06
N THR A 109 -28.91 -0.97 -3.12
CA THR A 109 -29.59 -1.46 -4.32
C THR A 109 -28.54 -2.04 -5.25
N LEU A 110 -28.64 -3.32 -5.57
CA LEU A 110 -27.61 -4.06 -6.30
C LEU A 110 -27.87 -4.04 -7.80
N ARG A 111 -26.79 -4.14 -8.57
CA ARG A 111 -26.82 -4.28 -10.03
C ARG A 111 -27.36 -5.64 -10.42
N GLU A 112 -28.28 -5.68 -11.37
CA GLU A 112 -28.86 -6.92 -11.89
C GLU A 112 -27.98 -7.55 -12.97
N GLY A 113 -28.05 -8.88 -13.09
CA GLY A 113 -27.39 -9.65 -14.15
C GLY A 113 -25.89 -9.82 -13.99
N VAL A 114 -25.30 -9.36 -12.89
CA VAL A 114 -23.87 -9.58 -12.60
C VAL A 114 -23.63 -11.03 -12.21
N LYS A 115 -22.55 -11.60 -12.75
CA LYS A 115 -22.08 -12.95 -12.41
C LYS A 115 -20.64 -12.93 -11.88
N PHE A 116 -20.38 -13.82 -10.96
CA PHE A 116 -19.02 -14.17 -10.62
C PHE A 116 -18.33 -14.92 -11.77
N SER A 117 -17.00 -14.96 -11.77
CA SER A 117 -16.23 -15.61 -12.83
C SER A 117 -16.43 -17.13 -12.92
N ASP A 118 -17.02 -17.77 -11.90
CA ASP A 118 -17.46 -19.16 -11.92
C ASP A 118 -18.87 -19.36 -12.51
N GLY A 119 -19.51 -18.28 -12.98
CA GLY A 119 -20.83 -18.28 -13.60
C GLY A 119 -22.00 -18.18 -12.62
N THR A 120 -21.76 -18.21 -11.30
CA THR A 120 -22.81 -18.03 -10.29
C THR A 120 -23.28 -16.58 -10.20
N ASP A 121 -24.51 -16.35 -9.75
CA ASP A 121 -25.11 -15.02 -9.71
C ASP A 121 -24.61 -14.21 -8.51
N PHE A 122 -24.27 -12.94 -8.76
CA PHE A 122 -24.12 -11.93 -7.72
C PHE A 122 -25.52 -11.39 -7.36
N ASN A 123 -25.86 -11.44 -6.08
CA ASN A 123 -27.14 -10.99 -5.54
C ASN A 123 -27.03 -10.65 -4.05
N GLY A 124 -28.15 -10.24 -3.42
CA GLY A 124 -28.16 -9.86 -2.02
C GLY A 124 -27.77 -11.00 -1.06
N GLU A 125 -28.08 -12.26 -1.40
CA GLU A 125 -27.63 -13.42 -0.59
C GLU A 125 -26.11 -13.58 -0.66
N ALA A 126 -25.51 -13.36 -1.83
CA ALA A 126 -24.05 -13.38 -1.98
C ALA A 126 -23.36 -12.27 -1.17
N VAL A 127 -23.96 -11.07 -1.12
CA VAL A 127 -23.46 -9.98 -0.26
C VAL A 127 -23.49 -10.42 1.19
N CYS A 128 -24.63 -10.92 1.68
CA CYS A 128 -24.75 -11.36 3.07
C CYS A 128 -23.81 -12.52 3.38
N ALA A 129 -23.60 -13.45 2.47
CA ALA A 129 -22.67 -14.57 2.66
C ALA A 129 -21.21 -14.08 2.86
N ASN A 130 -20.79 -13.00 2.18
CA ASN A 130 -19.47 -12.40 2.38
C ASN A 130 -19.35 -11.77 3.78
N PHE A 131 -20.30 -10.93 4.19
CA PHE A 131 -20.28 -10.30 5.52
C PHE A 131 -20.37 -11.33 6.66
N ASP A 132 -21.22 -12.33 6.50
CA ASP A 132 -21.36 -13.42 7.47
C ASP A 132 -20.10 -14.28 7.55
N ARG A 133 -19.43 -14.54 6.41
CA ARG A 133 -18.13 -15.21 6.38
C ARG A 133 -17.13 -14.50 7.26
N TRP A 134 -16.90 -13.21 7.00
CA TRP A 134 -15.93 -12.38 7.72
C TRP A 134 -16.22 -12.33 9.23
N PHE A 135 -17.47 -12.17 9.59
CA PHE A 135 -17.90 -12.15 10.99
C PHE A 135 -17.72 -13.50 11.71
N ASN A 136 -17.92 -14.60 10.99
CA ASN A 136 -17.81 -15.95 11.56
C ASN A 136 -16.38 -16.51 11.59
N TRP A 137 -15.36 -15.78 11.17
CA TRP A 137 -13.98 -16.24 11.25
C TRP A 137 -13.60 -16.66 12.68
N THR A 138 -12.76 -17.70 12.78
CA THR A 138 -12.29 -18.28 14.05
C THR A 138 -10.81 -18.60 13.99
N GLY A 139 -10.19 -18.85 15.14
CA GLY A 139 -8.79 -19.25 15.25
C GLY A 139 -7.84 -18.23 14.65
N ILE A 140 -6.90 -18.67 13.84
CA ILE A 140 -5.87 -17.83 13.22
C ILE A 140 -6.45 -16.73 12.32
N ASN A 141 -7.64 -16.94 11.73
CA ASN A 141 -8.30 -15.93 10.90
C ASN A 141 -8.84 -14.71 11.70
N GLN A 142 -8.77 -14.74 13.03
CA GLN A 142 -9.06 -13.56 13.87
C GLN A 142 -7.82 -12.74 14.21
N SER A 143 -6.64 -13.17 13.75
CA SER A 143 -5.41 -12.41 13.94
C SER A 143 -5.35 -11.17 13.04
N GLU A 144 -4.88 -10.07 13.61
CA GLU A 144 -4.61 -8.84 12.85
C GLU A 144 -3.53 -9.04 11.76
N ASN A 145 -2.69 -10.05 11.87
CA ASN A 145 -1.72 -10.41 10.83
C ASN A 145 -2.34 -11.11 9.62
N ILE A 146 -3.58 -11.61 9.75
CA ILE A 146 -4.29 -12.35 8.69
C ILE A 146 -5.45 -11.53 8.12
N THR A 147 -6.26 -10.88 8.97
CA THR A 147 -7.49 -10.18 8.56
C THR A 147 -7.52 -8.75 9.12
N TYR A 148 -6.42 -8.03 8.83
CA TYR A 148 -6.16 -6.70 9.39
C TYR A 148 -7.36 -5.76 9.28
N TYR A 149 -7.86 -5.51 8.06
CA TYR A 149 -8.91 -4.51 7.84
C TYR A 149 -10.23 -4.90 8.47
N TYR A 150 -10.64 -6.17 8.37
CA TYR A 150 -11.87 -6.59 9.04
C TYR A 150 -11.75 -6.42 10.56
N GLY A 151 -10.67 -6.90 11.15
CA GLY A 151 -10.42 -6.78 12.60
C GLY A 151 -10.38 -5.33 13.09
N LYS A 152 -9.74 -4.44 12.34
CA LYS A 152 -9.66 -3.01 12.69
C LYS A 152 -10.98 -2.28 12.51
N LEU A 153 -11.66 -2.47 11.37
CA LEU A 153 -12.84 -1.69 11.02
C LEU A 153 -14.11 -2.26 11.64
N MET A 154 -14.26 -3.58 11.66
CA MET A 154 -15.41 -4.23 12.29
C MET A 154 -15.20 -4.54 13.77
N ARG A 155 -14.02 -4.24 14.33
CA ARG A 155 -13.65 -4.23 15.76
C ARG A 155 -13.76 -5.56 16.49
N GLY A 156 -14.26 -6.61 15.86
CA GLY A 156 -14.43 -7.93 16.47
C GLY A 156 -15.14 -8.90 15.54
N PHE A 157 -15.19 -10.14 16.01
CA PHE A 157 -15.78 -11.27 15.32
C PHE A 157 -16.94 -11.82 16.18
N LYS A 158 -17.70 -12.76 15.65
CA LYS A 158 -18.81 -13.40 16.38
C LYS A 158 -18.36 -14.06 17.69
N THR A 159 -17.14 -14.56 17.73
CA THR A 159 -16.51 -15.22 18.88
C THR A 159 -15.11 -14.65 19.10
N GLY A 160 -14.49 -14.97 20.24
CA GLY A 160 -13.13 -14.53 20.56
C GLY A 160 -13.09 -13.35 21.52
N ALA A 161 -11.90 -12.84 21.79
CA ALA A 161 -11.63 -11.86 22.86
C ALA A 161 -12.31 -10.48 22.69
N LYS A 162 -12.69 -10.12 21.46
CA LYS A 162 -13.33 -8.82 21.12
C LYS A 162 -14.76 -9.02 20.59
N ALA A 163 -15.44 -10.13 20.89
CA ALA A 163 -16.78 -10.42 20.37
C ALA A 163 -17.84 -9.40 20.83
N ASP A 164 -17.70 -8.87 22.02
CA ASP A 164 -18.54 -7.81 22.60
C ASP A 164 -18.32 -6.42 21.96
N GLN A 165 -17.23 -6.23 21.24
CA GLN A 165 -16.88 -5.01 20.55
C GLN A 165 -17.26 -5.04 19.06
N ALA A 166 -17.70 -6.19 18.54
CA ALA A 166 -17.99 -6.39 17.15
C ALA A 166 -18.99 -5.37 16.61
N LEU A 167 -18.61 -4.66 15.55
CA LEU A 167 -19.43 -3.65 14.90
C LEU A 167 -20.50 -4.26 14.02
N TYR A 168 -20.19 -5.30 13.25
CA TYR A 168 -21.16 -5.99 12.42
C TYR A 168 -22.21 -6.70 13.29
N LYS A 169 -23.49 -6.52 12.94
CA LYS A 169 -24.63 -7.13 13.61
C LYS A 169 -25.31 -8.20 12.76
N SER A 170 -25.67 -7.84 11.54
CA SER A 170 -26.37 -8.74 10.61
C SER A 170 -26.37 -8.18 9.19
N CYS A 171 -26.54 -9.06 8.20
CA CYS A 171 -26.93 -8.71 6.86
C CYS A 171 -28.28 -9.34 6.53
N GLN A 172 -29.11 -8.63 5.78
CA GLN A 172 -30.44 -9.08 5.35
C GLN A 172 -30.61 -8.82 3.85
N SER A 173 -31.14 -9.79 3.14
CA SER A 173 -31.50 -9.69 1.74
C SER A 173 -32.94 -10.17 1.58
N SER A 174 -33.87 -9.25 1.38
CA SER A 174 -35.28 -9.55 1.13
C SER A 174 -35.57 -9.77 -0.34
N LYS A 175 -34.68 -9.31 -1.22
CA LYS A 175 -34.75 -9.42 -2.69
C LYS A 175 -33.35 -9.68 -3.24
N ALA A 176 -33.26 -10.35 -4.37
CA ALA A 176 -31.98 -10.58 -5.04
C ALA A 176 -31.20 -9.27 -5.33
N THR A 177 -31.92 -8.16 -5.52
CA THR A 177 -31.38 -6.84 -5.86
C THR A 177 -31.19 -5.91 -4.66
N GLU A 178 -31.24 -6.41 -3.43
CA GLU A 178 -31.10 -5.57 -2.24
C GLU A 178 -30.36 -6.30 -1.11
N ALA A 179 -29.47 -5.60 -0.45
CA ALA A 179 -28.83 -6.06 0.78
C ALA A 179 -28.79 -4.92 1.81
N THR A 180 -29.14 -5.23 3.07
CA THR A 180 -29.05 -4.30 4.19
C THR A 180 -28.10 -4.81 5.23
N ILE A 181 -27.05 -4.02 5.52
CA ILE A 181 -26.03 -4.30 6.52
C ILE A 181 -26.35 -3.50 7.76
N ASN A 182 -26.47 -4.16 8.91
CA ASN A 182 -26.75 -3.54 10.20
C ASN A 182 -25.52 -3.63 11.11
N LEU A 183 -25.28 -2.56 11.85
CA LEU A 183 -24.17 -2.40 12.79
C LEU A 183 -24.68 -2.25 14.23
N ASN A 184 -23.86 -2.61 15.21
CA ASN A 184 -24.15 -2.46 16.63
C ASN A 184 -23.95 -1.01 17.13
N SER A 185 -23.06 -0.25 16.48
CA SER A 185 -22.77 1.16 16.80
C SER A 185 -22.59 1.97 15.51
N PRO A 186 -22.64 3.31 15.57
CA PRO A 186 -22.46 4.16 14.39
C PRO A 186 -21.09 3.97 13.73
N PHE A 187 -21.07 4.08 12.40
CA PHE A 187 -19.83 4.16 11.62
C PHE A 187 -20.05 5.11 10.43
N VAL A 188 -19.70 6.37 10.59
CA VAL A 188 -19.91 7.44 9.58
C VAL A 188 -19.19 7.13 8.28
N HIS A 189 -17.97 6.61 8.35
CA HIS A 189 -17.13 6.28 7.18
C HIS A 189 -17.31 4.82 6.69
N PHE A 190 -18.43 4.16 7.04
CA PHE A 190 -18.68 2.79 6.59
C PHE A 190 -18.63 2.64 5.07
N LEU A 191 -19.24 3.60 4.35
CA LEU A 191 -19.27 3.56 2.88
C LEU A 191 -17.89 3.74 2.28
N ASP A 192 -17.06 4.63 2.83
CA ASP A 192 -15.68 4.81 2.40
C ASP A 192 -14.85 3.54 2.66
N ALA A 193 -15.03 2.91 3.81
CA ALA A 193 -14.36 1.64 4.13
C ALA A 193 -14.74 0.50 3.16
N MET A 194 -15.97 0.51 2.62
CA MET A 194 -16.43 -0.49 1.64
C MET A 194 -15.77 -0.37 0.26
N THR A 195 -14.97 0.67 0.01
CA THR A 195 -14.13 0.77 -1.20
C THR A 195 -12.82 -0.02 -1.12
N LEU A 196 -12.47 -0.50 0.08
CA LEU A 196 -11.29 -1.36 0.27
C LEU A 196 -11.45 -2.70 -0.45
N PRO A 197 -10.39 -3.21 -1.11
CA PRO A 197 -10.43 -4.55 -1.68
C PRO A 197 -10.77 -5.65 -0.67
N SER A 198 -10.45 -5.46 0.61
CA SER A 198 -10.79 -6.40 1.68
C SER A 198 -12.30 -6.62 1.87
N PHE A 199 -13.11 -5.67 1.39
CA PHE A 199 -14.58 -5.78 1.41
C PHE A 199 -15.18 -6.04 0.01
N SER A 200 -14.37 -6.49 -0.94
CA SER A 200 -14.85 -6.89 -2.27
C SER A 200 -15.64 -8.20 -2.22
N MET A 201 -16.59 -8.32 -3.13
CA MET A 201 -17.50 -9.48 -3.20
C MET A 201 -16.82 -10.68 -3.84
N GLN A 202 -16.95 -11.83 -3.20
CA GLN A 202 -16.37 -13.10 -3.58
C GLN A 202 -17.46 -14.13 -3.78
N SER A 203 -17.29 -15.08 -4.73
CA SER A 203 -18.27 -16.14 -4.97
C SER A 203 -18.46 -17.05 -3.76
N PRO A 204 -19.65 -17.10 -3.14
CA PRO A 204 -19.91 -18.02 -2.04
C PRO A 204 -19.72 -19.50 -2.44
N THR A 205 -20.02 -19.83 -3.69
CA THR A 205 -19.85 -21.17 -4.25
C THR A 205 -18.37 -21.56 -4.32
N ALA A 206 -17.52 -20.69 -4.86
CA ALA A 206 -16.08 -20.94 -4.93
C ALA A 206 -15.45 -20.97 -3.54
N MET A 207 -15.79 -20.01 -2.66
CA MET A 207 -15.30 -19.99 -1.28
C MET A 207 -15.59 -21.30 -0.55
N LYS A 208 -16.81 -21.84 -0.67
CA LYS A 208 -17.19 -23.12 -0.09
C LYS A 208 -16.44 -24.29 -0.74
N LYS A 209 -16.36 -24.31 -2.06
CA LYS A 209 -15.73 -25.40 -2.84
C LYS A 209 -14.26 -25.56 -2.52
N TYR A 210 -13.54 -24.45 -2.37
CA TYR A 210 -12.08 -24.40 -2.17
C TYR A 210 -11.70 -24.05 -0.74
N ASN A 211 -12.60 -24.24 0.22
CA ASN A 211 -12.37 -24.08 1.66
C ASN A 211 -11.70 -22.76 2.03
N ALA A 212 -12.26 -21.62 1.61
CA ALA A 212 -11.64 -20.30 1.71
C ALA A 212 -11.13 -19.94 3.11
N ASP A 213 -11.76 -20.45 4.17
CA ASP A 213 -11.40 -20.14 5.56
C ASP A 213 -10.40 -21.13 6.20
N ASN A 214 -9.91 -22.10 5.43
CA ASN A 214 -8.94 -23.08 5.90
C ASN A 214 -7.50 -22.49 5.89
N THR A 215 -7.25 -21.51 6.76
CA THR A 215 -5.90 -21.01 7.03
C THR A 215 -5.30 -21.79 8.19
N THR A 216 -4.09 -22.31 8.03
CA THR A 216 -3.37 -23.14 8.99
C THR A 216 -1.96 -22.59 9.23
N GLY A 217 -1.21 -23.18 10.15
CA GLY A 217 0.14 -22.77 10.50
C GLY A 217 0.16 -21.79 11.68
N LYS A 218 1.13 -20.89 11.69
CA LYS A 218 1.29 -19.84 12.70
C LYS A 218 0.97 -18.48 12.08
N GLU A 219 0.62 -17.49 12.90
CA GLU A 219 0.40 -16.10 12.43
C GLU A 219 1.61 -15.50 11.71
N SER A 220 2.82 -15.89 12.10
CA SER A 220 4.07 -15.47 11.46
C SER A 220 4.44 -16.26 10.18
N ASP A 221 3.75 -17.40 9.94
CA ASP A 221 3.96 -18.25 8.76
C ASP A 221 2.64 -18.97 8.42
N PRO A 222 1.63 -18.24 7.93
CA PRO A 222 0.32 -18.79 7.62
C PRO A 222 0.35 -19.58 6.31
N ARG A 223 -0.41 -20.67 6.30
CA ARG A 223 -0.72 -21.44 5.08
C ARG A 223 -2.14 -21.17 4.68
N PHE A 224 -2.29 -20.38 3.65
CA PHE A 224 -3.58 -19.98 3.11
C PHE A 224 -4.28 -21.12 2.36
N SER A 225 -5.59 -21.02 2.25
CA SER A 225 -6.45 -21.99 1.59
C SER A 225 -6.15 -22.14 0.09
N GLU A 226 -6.71 -23.19 -0.51
CA GLU A 226 -6.69 -23.37 -1.98
C GLU A 226 -7.41 -22.22 -2.70
N TYR A 227 -8.50 -21.70 -2.13
CA TYR A 227 -9.18 -20.51 -2.64
C TYR A 227 -8.22 -19.32 -2.76
N ALA A 228 -7.51 -19.02 -1.70
CA ALA A 228 -6.60 -17.86 -1.61
C ALA A 228 -5.30 -18.03 -2.41
N THR A 229 -5.04 -19.20 -2.98
CA THR A 229 -3.77 -19.45 -3.68
C THR A 229 -3.91 -19.87 -5.13
N ALA A 230 -5.10 -20.38 -5.53
CA ALA A 230 -5.31 -20.94 -6.87
C ALA A 230 -6.72 -20.70 -7.46
N HIS A 231 -7.69 -20.28 -6.66
CA HIS A 231 -9.09 -20.16 -7.11
C HIS A 231 -9.80 -18.88 -6.67
N PRO A 232 -9.13 -17.70 -6.70
CA PRO A 232 -9.79 -16.43 -6.40
C PRO A 232 -10.91 -16.18 -7.43
N THR A 233 -12.13 -15.92 -6.94
CA THR A 233 -13.33 -15.86 -7.80
C THR A 233 -14.16 -14.64 -7.45
N GLY A 234 -14.08 -13.60 -8.28
CA GLY A 234 -14.78 -12.32 -8.14
C GLY A 234 -15.64 -11.99 -9.36
N THR A 235 -16.07 -10.74 -9.48
CA THR A 235 -16.92 -10.20 -10.53
C THR A 235 -16.18 -9.35 -11.56
N GLY A 236 -14.87 -9.09 -11.34
CA GLY A 236 -14.07 -8.10 -12.04
C GLY A 236 -13.77 -8.39 -13.52
N PRO A 237 -13.14 -7.41 -14.21
CA PRO A 237 -12.88 -7.48 -15.66
C PRO A 237 -11.81 -8.49 -16.06
N PHE A 238 -11.05 -9.02 -15.10
CA PHE A 238 -10.08 -10.08 -15.34
C PHE A 238 -10.33 -11.27 -14.42
N VAL A 239 -9.90 -12.45 -14.86
CA VAL A 239 -9.96 -13.71 -14.12
C VAL A 239 -8.56 -14.26 -13.91
N PHE A 240 -8.35 -14.95 -12.79
CA PHE A 240 -7.10 -15.61 -12.48
C PHE A 240 -6.79 -16.74 -13.47
N GLU A 241 -5.56 -16.80 -13.95
CA GLU A 241 -5.08 -17.92 -14.75
C GLU A 241 -3.98 -18.69 -14.02
N LYS A 242 -2.94 -17.99 -13.54
CA LYS A 242 -1.77 -18.64 -12.94
C LYS A 242 -1.01 -17.72 -12.01
N TRP A 243 -0.44 -18.29 -10.96
CA TRP A 243 0.56 -17.65 -10.11
C TRP A 243 1.85 -18.48 -10.09
N GLU A 244 2.90 -17.94 -10.64
CA GLU A 244 4.27 -18.46 -10.56
C GLU A 244 4.98 -17.70 -9.44
N ARG A 245 4.99 -18.30 -8.25
CA ARG A 245 5.47 -17.65 -7.02
C ARG A 245 6.87 -17.07 -7.18
N GLY A 246 7.03 -15.82 -6.76
CA GLY A 246 8.28 -15.06 -6.88
C GLY A 246 8.62 -14.62 -8.31
N GLN A 247 7.76 -14.89 -9.30
CA GLN A 247 8.00 -14.54 -10.70
C GLN A 247 6.89 -13.65 -11.26
N GLN A 248 5.65 -14.17 -11.31
CA GLN A 248 4.54 -13.43 -11.92
C GLN A 248 3.16 -13.98 -11.55
N VAL A 249 2.15 -13.11 -11.67
CA VAL A 249 0.74 -13.48 -11.72
C VAL A 249 0.20 -13.18 -13.11
N ILE A 250 -0.57 -14.11 -13.69
CA ILE A 250 -1.18 -13.99 -15.00
C ILE A 250 -2.70 -13.94 -14.84
N LEU A 251 -3.31 -12.92 -15.42
CA LEU A 251 -4.75 -12.73 -15.46
C LEU A 251 -5.20 -12.72 -16.93
N LYS A 252 -6.39 -13.26 -17.19
CA LYS A 252 -7.07 -13.21 -18.49
C LYS A 252 -8.29 -12.29 -18.43
N ARG A 253 -8.63 -11.70 -19.56
CA ARG A 253 -9.87 -10.94 -19.70
C ARG A 253 -11.09 -11.80 -19.35
N ASN A 254 -11.98 -11.24 -18.55
CA ASN A 254 -13.29 -11.82 -18.30
C ASN A 254 -14.23 -11.47 -19.46
N ASP A 255 -14.40 -12.40 -20.40
CA ASP A 255 -15.28 -12.18 -21.55
C ASP A 255 -16.79 -12.13 -21.18
N ASN A 256 -17.13 -12.52 -19.95
CA ASN A 256 -18.47 -12.42 -19.37
C ASN A 256 -18.63 -11.24 -18.40
N TYR A 257 -17.67 -10.31 -18.39
CA TYR A 257 -17.72 -9.13 -17.52
C TYR A 257 -18.98 -8.30 -17.79
N TRP A 258 -19.65 -7.88 -16.75
CA TRP A 258 -20.91 -7.13 -16.81
C TRP A 258 -20.73 -5.67 -17.31
N GLY A 259 -19.53 -5.11 -17.13
CA GLY A 259 -19.16 -3.76 -17.53
C GLY A 259 -18.44 -3.71 -18.88
N GLU A 260 -17.64 -2.66 -19.09
CA GLU A 260 -16.80 -2.53 -20.27
C GLU A 260 -15.66 -3.55 -20.23
N LYS A 261 -15.64 -4.46 -21.18
CA LYS A 261 -14.61 -5.51 -21.29
C LYS A 261 -13.23 -4.90 -21.45
N ALA A 262 -12.25 -5.53 -20.84
CA ALA A 262 -10.86 -5.12 -20.97
C ALA A 262 -10.40 -5.10 -22.43
N LYS A 263 -9.60 -4.08 -22.79
CA LYS A 263 -9.08 -3.91 -24.15
C LYS A 263 -7.94 -4.89 -24.45
N VAL A 264 -7.14 -5.24 -23.42
CA VAL A 264 -6.12 -6.29 -23.51
C VAL A 264 -6.69 -7.63 -23.06
N SER A 265 -6.25 -8.74 -23.68
CA SER A 265 -6.70 -10.08 -23.32
C SER A 265 -5.96 -10.67 -22.13
N THR A 266 -4.75 -10.17 -21.86
CA THR A 266 -3.87 -10.73 -20.84
C THR A 266 -3.20 -9.61 -20.06
N VAL A 267 -3.16 -9.76 -18.73
CA VAL A 267 -2.35 -8.96 -17.84
C VAL A 267 -1.32 -9.87 -17.17
N ILE A 268 -0.05 -9.46 -17.19
CA ILE A 268 1.04 -10.12 -16.48
C ILE A 268 1.62 -9.16 -15.47
N ILE A 269 1.58 -9.53 -14.20
CA ILE A 269 2.17 -8.77 -13.11
C ILE A 269 3.47 -9.49 -12.72
N ARG A 270 4.61 -8.94 -13.16
CA ARG A 270 5.94 -9.51 -12.92
C ARG A 270 6.52 -9.00 -11.62
N THR A 271 7.03 -9.88 -10.77
CA THR A 271 7.76 -9.51 -9.57
C THR A 271 9.19 -9.12 -9.91
N ILE A 272 9.53 -7.83 -9.75
CA ILE A 272 10.88 -7.30 -9.95
C ILE A 272 11.17 -6.38 -8.75
N SER A 273 11.85 -6.90 -7.73
CA SER A 273 12.06 -6.17 -6.46
C SER A 273 13.03 -5.01 -6.58
N ASP A 274 14.06 -5.12 -7.41
CA ASP A 274 15.05 -4.07 -7.61
C ASP A 274 14.50 -2.92 -8.48
N ALA A 275 14.52 -1.69 -7.96
CA ALA A 275 13.98 -0.52 -8.65
C ALA A 275 14.73 -0.18 -9.94
N LYS A 276 16.06 -0.37 -9.97
CA LYS A 276 16.87 -0.11 -11.18
C LYS A 276 16.59 -1.15 -12.24
N ALA A 277 16.39 -2.41 -11.85
CA ALA A 277 15.99 -3.47 -12.78
C ALA A 277 14.61 -3.14 -13.41
N ARG A 278 13.62 -2.64 -12.65
CA ARG A 278 12.34 -2.18 -13.23
C ARG A 278 12.54 -1.08 -14.28
N THR A 279 13.39 -0.09 -13.96
CA THR A 279 13.74 0.99 -14.90
C THR A 279 14.36 0.43 -16.19
N GLN A 280 15.30 -0.49 -16.08
CA GLN A 280 15.98 -1.11 -17.24
C GLN A 280 15.02 -1.97 -18.08
N GLU A 281 14.16 -2.77 -17.44
CA GLU A 281 13.16 -3.59 -18.12
C GLU A 281 12.14 -2.75 -18.91
N LEU A 282 11.73 -1.59 -18.34
CA LEU A 282 10.86 -0.65 -19.06
C LEU A 282 11.58 -0.01 -20.26
N GLN A 283 12.83 0.42 -20.10
CA GLN A 283 13.62 0.99 -21.18
C GLN A 283 13.89 -0.03 -22.30
N ALA A 284 14.06 -1.30 -21.95
CA ALA A 284 14.21 -2.40 -22.91
C ALA A 284 12.88 -2.83 -23.58
N GLY A 285 11.72 -2.34 -23.10
CA GLY A 285 10.40 -2.71 -23.61
C GLY A 285 9.93 -4.11 -23.18
N ASN A 286 10.57 -4.71 -22.17
CA ASN A 286 10.18 -6.01 -21.62
C ASN A 286 9.01 -5.95 -20.65
N ILE A 287 8.70 -4.75 -20.11
CA ILE A 287 7.50 -4.41 -19.35
C ILE A 287 6.86 -3.16 -19.94
N ASP A 288 5.58 -2.97 -19.67
CA ASP A 288 4.82 -1.81 -20.17
C ASP A 288 4.67 -0.71 -19.11
N GLY A 289 4.88 -1.01 -17.84
CA GLY A 289 4.83 -0.04 -16.77
C GLY A 289 5.28 -0.58 -15.42
N TYR A 290 5.58 0.34 -14.50
CA TYR A 290 5.84 0.07 -13.09
C TYR A 290 5.57 1.32 -12.25
N ASP A 291 5.44 1.17 -10.93
CA ASP A 291 5.27 2.29 -10.01
C ASP A 291 6.45 2.48 -9.04
N LEU A 292 6.34 3.51 -8.20
CA LEU A 292 7.38 3.94 -7.26
C LEU A 292 8.69 4.30 -7.95
N VAL A 293 8.57 5.09 -9.04
CA VAL A 293 9.72 5.62 -9.78
C VAL A 293 10.50 6.59 -8.92
N ALA A 294 11.80 6.33 -8.73
CA ALA A 294 12.65 7.23 -7.97
C ALA A 294 12.75 8.60 -8.64
N PRO A 295 12.70 9.73 -7.88
CA PRO A 295 12.80 11.07 -8.45
C PRO A 295 14.02 11.27 -9.35
N ALA A 296 15.17 10.69 -8.98
CA ALA A 296 16.41 10.76 -9.74
C ALA A 296 16.35 10.10 -11.13
N ASP A 297 15.48 9.10 -11.31
CA ASP A 297 15.35 8.36 -12.59
C ASP A 297 14.38 9.04 -13.57
N GLN A 298 13.47 9.89 -13.08
CA GLN A 298 12.43 10.49 -13.91
C GLN A 298 12.95 11.33 -15.09
N PRO A 299 13.99 12.18 -14.95
CA PRO A 299 14.52 12.95 -16.07
C PRO A 299 15.02 12.05 -17.21
N GLY A 300 15.74 10.98 -16.88
CA GLY A 300 16.25 10.02 -17.87
C GLY A 300 15.13 9.26 -18.60
N LEU A 301 14.08 8.87 -17.88
CA LEU A 301 12.92 8.21 -18.47
C LEU A 301 12.13 9.15 -19.40
N LYS A 302 11.89 10.41 -18.98
CA LYS A 302 11.27 11.44 -19.83
C LYS A 302 12.10 11.71 -21.10
N GLN A 303 13.43 11.80 -20.98
CA GLN A 303 14.33 11.99 -22.12
C GLN A 303 14.29 10.79 -23.09
N ALA A 304 14.13 9.58 -22.58
CA ALA A 304 13.92 8.38 -23.40
C ALA A 304 12.52 8.34 -24.05
N GLY A 305 11.66 9.33 -23.78
CA GLY A 305 10.29 9.46 -24.29
C GLY A 305 9.30 8.52 -23.61
N LEU A 306 9.62 8.02 -22.42
CA LEU A 306 8.69 7.23 -21.61
C LEU A 306 7.75 8.15 -20.82
N GLN A 307 6.57 7.67 -20.49
CA GLN A 307 5.55 8.45 -19.79
C GLN A 307 5.78 8.39 -18.28
N ILE A 308 5.70 9.53 -17.61
CA ILE A 308 5.68 9.62 -16.16
C ILE A 308 4.31 10.16 -15.75
N LEU A 309 3.55 9.34 -15.02
CA LEU A 309 2.29 9.72 -14.41
C LEU A 309 2.48 9.83 -12.89
N GLN A 310 1.57 10.55 -12.24
CA GLN A 310 1.57 10.68 -10.78
C GLN A 310 0.18 10.35 -10.22
N ARG A 311 0.15 9.59 -9.14
CA ARG A 311 -1.05 9.47 -8.31
C ARG A 311 -1.24 10.73 -7.49
N PRO A 312 -2.46 11.23 -7.30
CA PRO A 312 -2.70 12.27 -6.30
C PRO A 312 -2.15 11.83 -4.93
N ALA A 313 -1.54 12.76 -4.19
CA ALA A 313 -0.99 12.47 -2.88
C ALA A 313 -2.10 12.10 -1.88
N PHE A 314 -2.03 10.91 -1.31
CA PHE A 314 -2.92 10.44 -0.24
C PHE A 314 -2.12 9.67 0.81
N ASN A 315 -1.02 10.28 1.24
CA ASN A 315 -0.03 9.68 2.13
C ASN A 315 0.59 10.74 3.04
N ILE A 316 1.39 10.30 3.98
CA ILE A 316 2.19 11.14 4.87
C ILE A 316 3.57 10.51 5.09
N LEU A 317 4.63 11.29 4.91
CA LEU A 317 5.95 11.02 5.46
C LEU A 317 6.12 11.81 6.76
N TYR A 318 6.64 11.19 7.80
CA TYR A 318 6.95 11.85 9.06
C TYR A 318 8.29 11.43 9.65
N LEU A 319 8.84 12.30 10.49
CA LEU A 319 9.90 12.00 11.42
C LEU A 319 9.26 11.64 12.76
N GLY A 320 9.23 10.37 13.12
CA GLY A 320 8.69 9.90 14.39
C GLY A 320 9.69 10.11 15.54
N MET A 321 9.18 10.27 16.76
CA MET A 321 9.97 10.52 17.98
C MET A 321 9.54 9.58 19.09
N ASN A 322 10.42 8.65 19.48
CA ASN A 322 10.15 7.70 20.56
C ASN A 322 10.30 8.36 21.92
N GLN A 323 9.19 8.65 22.59
CA GLN A 323 9.16 9.36 23.88
C GLN A 323 9.56 8.48 25.09
N LYS A 324 9.93 7.22 24.90
CA LYS A 324 10.65 6.43 25.92
C LYS A 324 12.08 6.88 26.08
N ILE A 325 12.66 7.50 25.06
CA ILE A 325 13.96 8.18 25.17
C ILE A 325 13.76 9.44 26.01
N LYS A 326 14.51 9.55 27.10
CA LYS A 326 14.34 10.59 28.12
C LYS A 326 14.34 12.00 27.52
N GLU A 327 15.24 12.29 26.64
CA GLU A 327 15.38 13.60 25.99
C GLU A 327 14.16 13.89 25.07
N LEU A 328 13.63 12.88 24.39
CA LEU A 328 12.44 13.00 23.53
C LEU A 328 11.11 13.05 24.32
N SER A 329 11.13 12.75 25.62
CA SER A 329 9.96 12.96 26.50
C SER A 329 9.71 14.44 26.79
N ASP A 330 10.73 15.32 26.67
CA ASP A 330 10.60 16.77 26.84
C ASP A 330 9.97 17.40 25.58
N LEU A 331 8.87 18.11 25.78
CA LEU A 331 8.15 18.81 24.69
C LEU A 331 9.05 19.87 24.01
N LYS A 332 9.91 20.58 24.75
CA LYS A 332 10.79 21.61 24.17
C LYS A 332 11.80 21.00 23.20
N VAL A 333 12.33 19.81 23.52
CA VAL A 333 13.21 19.06 22.61
C VAL A 333 12.47 18.66 21.33
N ARG A 334 11.24 18.15 21.44
CA ARG A 334 10.45 17.79 20.26
C ARG A 334 10.09 19.01 19.41
N GLN A 335 9.74 20.13 20.04
CA GLN A 335 9.52 21.40 19.34
C GLN A 335 10.79 21.92 18.67
N ALA A 336 11.94 21.81 19.33
CA ALA A 336 13.22 22.18 18.74
C ALA A 336 13.53 21.38 17.48
N ILE A 337 13.31 20.07 17.51
CA ILE A 337 13.44 19.20 16.33
C ILE A 337 12.49 19.67 15.22
N ALA A 338 11.22 19.98 15.54
CA ALA A 338 10.25 20.45 14.56
C ALA A 338 10.66 21.79 13.91
N TYR A 339 11.15 22.77 14.69
CA TYR A 339 11.66 24.04 14.15
C TYR A 339 12.99 23.92 13.40
N ALA A 340 13.76 22.87 13.62
CA ALA A 340 15.03 22.63 12.93
C ALA A 340 14.87 22.15 11.49
N ILE A 341 13.68 21.68 11.10
CA ILE A 341 13.45 21.06 9.80
C ILE A 341 12.89 22.06 8.79
N ASP A 342 13.66 22.29 7.72
CA ASP A 342 13.25 23.00 6.51
C ASP A 342 12.60 22.02 5.54
N LYS A 343 11.26 21.94 5.59
CA LYS A 343 10.47 21.03 4.73
C LYS A 343 10.56 21.43 3.25
N ASP A 344 10.65 22.73 2.95
CA ASP A 344 10.75 23.23 1.57
C ASP A 344 12.10 22.84 0.95
N ALA A 345 13.20 22.95 1.73
CA ALA A 345 14.51 22.46 1.29
C ALA A 345 14.51 20.95 1.08
N LEU A 346 13.91 20.16 1.98
CA LEU A 346 13.74 18.71 1.81
C LEU A 346 13.00 18.38 0.53
N ILE A 347 11.86 19.03 0.28
CA ILE A 347 11.04 18.82 -0.92
C ILE A 347 11.86 19.10 -2.18
N LYS A 348 12.50 20.24 -2.23
CA LYS A 348 13.29 20.66 -3.40
C LYS A 348 14.47 19.74 -3.72
N GLN A 349 15.07 19.14 -2.68
CA GLN A 349 16.28 18.34 -2.84
C GLN A 349 16.00 16.88 -3.23
N VAL A 350 14.98 16.25 -2.62
CA VAL A 350 14.88 14.78 -2.67
C VAL A 350 13.46 14.24 -2.91
N MET A 351 12.44 15.10 -2.95
CA MET A 351 11.06 14.64 -3.13
C MET A 351 10.60 14.79 -4.60
N PRO A 352 9.57 14.04 -5.04
CA PRO A 352 8.99 14.20 -6.37
C PRO A 352 8.38 15.58 -6.58
N GLU A 353 8.34 16.03 -7.83
CA GLU A 353 7.60 17.23 -8.23
C GLU A 353 6.13 17.13 -7.78
N GLY A 354 5.53 18.21 -7.29
CA GLY A 354 4.17 18.24 -6.77
C GLY A 354 4.03 17.81 -5.30
N THR A 355 5.15 17.48 -4.62
CA THR A 355 5.14 17.23 -3.18
C THR A 355 4.82 18.51 -2.41
N VAL A 356 3.97 18.40 -1.39
CA VAL A 356 3.61 19.52 -0.50
C VAL A 356 4.09 19.28 0.94
N ALA A 357 4.44 20.36 1.63
CA ALA A 357 4.82 20.31 3.04
C ALA A 357 3.59 19.96 3.91
N ALA A 358 3.73 18.95 4.76
CA ALA A 358 2.66 18.54 5.67
C ALA A 358 2.62 19.40 6.93
N ILE A 359 1.40 19.71 7.40
CA ILE A 359 1.16 20.37 8.68
C ILE A 359 0.31 19.50 9.64
N ASN A 360 -0.37 18.50 9.12
CA ASN A 360 -1.07 17.46 9.87
C ASN A 360 -0.50 16.09 9.49
N PHE A 361 -0.79 15.06 10.29
CA PHE A 361 -0.45 13.66 9.99
C PHE A 361 -1.43 13.00 9.01
N MET A 362 -2.21 13.79 8.30
CA MET A 362 -3.11 13.36 7.23
C MET A 362 -3.19 14.43 6.13
N PRO A 363 -3.47 14.07 4.87
CA PRO A 363 -3.60 15.01 3.76
C PRO A 363 -4.80 15.94 3.90
N GLU A 364 -4.74 17.11 3.22
CA GLU A 364 -5.78 18.15 3.29
C GLU A 364 -7.16 17.69 2.80
N ASN A 365 -7.21 16.73 1.89
CA ASN A 365 -8.44 16.15 1.35
C ASN A 365 -9.09 15.10 2.27
N VAL A 366 -8.53 14.83 3.45
CA VAL A 366 -9.14 13.97 4.46
C VAL A 366 -10.04 14.78 5.38
N THR A 367 -11.25 14.28 5.61
CA THR A 367 -12.25 14.92 6.51
C THR A 367 -11.64 15.21 7.88
N GLY A 368 -11.85 16.42 8.41
CA GLY A 368 -11.32 16.81 9.72
C GLY A 368 -9.86 17.28 9.71
N TRP A 369 -9.25 17.46 8.52
CA TRP A 369 -7.98 18.18 8.42
C TRP A 369 -8.11 19.61 8.96
N ASN A 370 -7.07 20.13 9.63
CA ASN A 370 -7.13 21.44 10.30
C ASN A 370 -5.94 22.32 9.88
N GLY A 371 -6.22 23.38 9.13
CA GLY A 371 -5.22 24.38 8.72
C GLY A 371 -4.80 25.34 9.84
N ASN A 372 -5.55 25.36 10.97
CA ASN A 372 -5.33 26.27 12.11
C ASN A 372 -4.57 25.59 13.25
N VAL A 373 -3.48 24.91 12.92
CA VAL A 373 -2.55 24.28 13.86
C VAL A 373 -1.22 24.99 13.88
N GLU A 374 -0.41 24.77 14.93
CA GLU A 374 1.00 25.23 14.96
C GLU A 374 1.79 24.50 13.86
N LYS A 375 2.37 25.26 12.92
CA LYS A 375 3.02 24.74 11.73
C LYS A 375 4.49 24.40 11.90
N TYR A 376 5.09 24.86 13.01
CA TYR A 376 6.53 24.71 13.27
C TYR A 376 7.38 25.12 12.06
N ALA A 377 7.14 26.34 11.55
CA ALA A 377 7.90 26.89 10.42
C ALA A 377 9.39 26.90 10.75
N TYR A 378 10.23 26.56 9.75
CA TYR A 378 11.69 26.48 9.91
C TYR A 378 12.26 27.71 10.61
N ASN A 379 12.89 27.48 11.75
CA ASN A 379 13.51 28.53 12.57
C ASN A 379 14.64 27.94 13.42
N PRO A 380 15.87 27.87 12.86
CA PRO A 380 17.01 27.24 13.54
C PRO A 380 17.43 27.99 14.83
N ASP A 381 17.20 29.30 14.92
CA ASP A 381 17.52 30.06 16.13
C ASP A 381 16.56 29.71 17.27
N LYS A 382 15.28 29.58 16.97
CA LYS A 382 14.26 29.10 17.94
C LYS A 382 14.55 27.67 18.36
N ALA A 383 14.98 26.80 17.44
CA ALA A 383 15.38 25.44 17.75
C ALA A 383 16.54 25.41 18.77
N LYS A 384 17.60 26.18 18.52
CA LYS A 384 18.75 26.31 19.45
C LYS A 384 18.34 26.88 20.81
N ALA A 385 17.47 27.88 20.83
CA ALA A 385 16.94 28.45 22.07
C ALA A 385 16.21 27.42 22.92
N LEU A 386 15.29 26.62 22.28
CA LEU A 386 14.54 25.56 22.96
C LEU A 386 15.46 24.45 23.49
N LEU A 387 16.50 24.05 22.74
CA LEU A 387 17.48 23.06 23.20
C LEU A 387 18.22 23.58 24.41
N LYS A 388 18.61 24.85 24.41
CA LYS A 388 19.25 25.49 25.56
C LYS A 388 18.34 25.56 26.79
N GLU A 389 17.08 25.95 26.61
CA GLU A 389 16.07 25.95 27.68
C GLU A 389 15.82 24.56 28.26
N ALA A 390 15.91 23.51 27.43
CA ALA A 390 15.79 22.12 27.85
C ALA A 390 17.11 21.56 28.47
N GLY A 391 18.22 22.32 28.46
CA GLY A 391 19.54 21.82 28.88
C GLY A 391 20.12 20.75 27.96
N GLN A 392 19.75 20.77 26.68
CA GLN A 392 20.08 19.76 25.66
C GLN A 392 20.91 20.30 24.49
N GLU A 393 21.82 21.27 24.78
CA GLU A 393 22.67 21.91 23.75
C GLU A 393 23.68 20.93 23.10
N ASN A 394 23.94 19.77 23.72
CA ASN A 394 24.79 18.70 23.19
C ASN A 394 24.00 17.39 22.91
N LEU A 395 22.73 17.52 22.55
CA LEU A 395 21.87 16.38 22.32
C LEU A 395 22.45 15.44 21.26
N THR A 396 22.43 14.14 21.55
CA THR A 396 22.79 13.10 20.59
C THR A 396 21.61 12.12 20.47
N LEU A 397 21.12 11.90 19.27
CA LEU A 397 19.99 11.01 18.99
C LEU A 397 20.37 9.90 18.02
N THR A 398 19.84 8.71 18.23
CA THR A 398 19.83 7.67 17.22
C THR A 398 18.78 8.02 16.17
N PHE A 399 19.17 7.99 14.89
CA PHE A 399 18.26 8.19 13.77
C PHE A 399 18.17 6.91 12.94
N ASN A 400 17.02 6.28 13.02
CA ASN A 400 16.71 5.04 12.33
C ASN A 400 16.07 5.33 10.96
N TYR A 401 16.56 4.69 9.92
CA TYR A 401 15.99 4.80 8.58
C TYR A 401 16.11 3.47 7.81
N PRO A 402 15.12 3.15 6.93
CA PRO A 402 15.18 1.94 6.16
C PRO A 402 16.07 2.07 4.95
N THR A 403 16.56 0.95 4.44
CA THR A 403 17.37 0.84 3.22
C THR A 403 16.78 -0.19 2.25
N GLY A 404 17.14 -0.03 0.97
CA GLY A 404 16.72 -0.96 -0.07
C GLY A 404 15.21 -1.00 -0.31
N VAL A 405 14.51 0.09 -0.05
CA VAL A 405 13.06 0.20 -0.21
C VAL A 405 12.68 1.56 -0.80
N SER A 406 11.60 1.59 -1.57
CA SER A 406 10.86 2.80 -1.95
C SER A 406 9.41 2.66 -1.51
N ARG A 407 8.83 3.73 -0.98
CA ARG A 407 7.43 3.80 -0.53
C ARG A 407 6.73 5.00 -1.16
N PRO A 408 5.40 4.98 -1.31
CA PRO A 408 4.66 6.11 -1.89
C PRO A 408 4.98 7.46 -1.24
N TYR A 409 5.17 7.46 0.08
CA TYR A 409 5.52 8.65 0.89
C TYR A 409 7.02 8.86 1.05
N MET A 410 7.87 7.87 0.77
CA MET A 410 9.31 7.86 1.04
C MET A 410 10.06 7.23 -0.14
N PRO A 411 10.24 7.97 -1.25
CA PRO A 411 10.79 7.44 -2.48
C PRO A 411 12.27 7.07 -2.39
N SER A 412 13.06 7.78 -1.57
CA SER A 412 14.49 7.55 -1.33
C SER A 412 14.81 7.80 0.14
N PRO A 413 14.68 6.78 1.03
CA PRO A 413 14.91 6.94 2.47
C PRO A 413 16.29 7.47 2.82
N GLU A 414 17.33 7.01 2.13
CA GLU A 414 18.73 7.38 2.37
C GLU A 414 18.98 8.87 2.06
N ASP A 415 18.41 9.40 1.00
CA ASP A 415 18.53 10.82 0.63
C ASP A 415 17.76 11.70 1.61
N ILE A 416 16.54 11.28 1.99
CA ILE A 416 15.71 11.96 2.99
C ILE A 416 16.45 12.01 4.33
N TYR A 417 17.00 10.88 4.79
CA TYR A 417 17.83 10.81 5.99
C TYR A 417 19.00 11.79 5.91
N THR A 418 19.74 11.82 4.81
CA THR A 418 20.92 12.67 4.62
C THR A 418 20.55 14.15 4.71
N SER A 419 19.44 14.56 4.08
CA SER A 419 18.94 15.94 4.16
C SER A 419 18.54 16.33 5.59
N LEU A 420 17.76 15.49 6.28
CA LEU A 420 17.30 15.76 7.64
C LEU A 420 18.45 15.75 8.67
N LYS A 421 19.42 14.84 8.52
CA LYS A 421 20.63 14.81 9.34
C LYS A 421 21.36 16.13 9.29
N ALA A 422 21.62 16.66 8.08
CA ALA A 422 22.31 17.93 7.92
C ALA A 422 21.59 19.10 8.62
N GLN A 423 20.25 19.12 8.55
CA GLN A 423 19.44 20.15 9.18
C GLN A 423 19.46 20.06 10.72
N LEU A 424 19.39 18.85 11.27
CA LEU A 424 19.49 18.62 12.72
C LEU A 424 20.88 18.98 13.26
N GLU A 425 21.93 18.61 12.55
CA GLU A 425 23.31 18.94 12.92
C GLU A 425 23.58 20.44 12.86
N ALA A 426 22.92 21.20 11.97
CA ALA A 426 23.03 22.66 11.89
C ALA A 426 22.54 23.41 13.16
N VAL A 427 21.65 22.78 13.93
CA VAL A 427 21.18 23.32 15.21
C VAL A 427 21.85 22.71 16.42
N GLY A 428 22.88 21.86 16.24
CA GLY A 428 23.70 21.27 17.32
C GLY A 428 23.25 19.86 17.77
N ILE A 429 22.23 19.28 17.14
CA ILE A 429 21.81 17.90 17.45
C ILE A 429 22.72 16.92 16.70
N LYS A 430 23.49 16.12 17.43
CA LYS A 430 24.31 15.06 16.85
C LYS A 430 23.45 13.86 16.49
N VAL A 431 23.68 13.26 15.32
CA VAL A 431 22.87 12.16 14.80
C VAL A 431 23.71 10.90 14.61
N ASN A 432 23.35 9.83 15.32
CA ASN A 432 23.90 8.49 15.15
C ASN A 432 23.04 7.69 14.18
N PRO A 433 23.50 7.35 12.96
CA PRO A 433 22.71 6.64 11.98
C PRO A 433 22.53 5.16 12.34
N VAL A 434 21.31 4.64 12.17
CA VAL A 434 21.02 3.21 12.19
C VAL A 434 20.21 2.86 10.96
N ALA A 435 20.88 2.28 9.97
CA ALA A 435 20.28 1.80 8.73
C ALA A 435 19.86 0.34 8.88
N SER A 436 18.66 -0.02 8.47
CA SER A 436 18.16 -1.39 8.50
C SER A 436 17.36 -1.72 7.24
N LYS A 437 17.33 -2.98 6.84
CA LYS A 437 16.45 -3.44 5.75
C LYS A 437 14.99 -3.28 6.18
N TRP A 438 14.12 -2.91 5.22
CA TRP A 438 12.71 -2.60 5.50
C TRP A 438 11.98 -3.68 6.30
N SER A 439 11.97 -4.90 5.83
CA SER A 439 11.26 -6.01 6.49
C SER A 439 12.17 -7.26 6.57
N PRO A 440 12.14 -7.97 7.71
CA PRO A 440 11.43 -7.61 8.96
C PRO A 440 12.16 -6.56 9.80
N ASP A 441 13.46 -6.36 9.62
CA ASP A 441 14.38 -5.73 10.57
C ASP A 441 13.95 -4.33 11.01
N TYR A 442 13.61 -3.44 10.03
CA TYR A 442 13.26 -2.06 10.33
C TYR A 442 11.90 -1.95 11.04
N LEU A 443 10.89 -2.65 10.51
CA LEU A 443 9.54 -2.61 11.09
C LEU A 443 9.51 -3.23 12.48
N ASP A 444 10.21 -4.34 12.69
CA ASP A 444 10.35 -4.97 14.02
C ASP A 444 11.07 -4.04 15.02
N LEU A 445 12.06 -3.28 14.55
CA LEU A 445 12.77 -2.32 15.38
C LEU A 445 11.89 -1.13 15.80
N ILE A 446 11.09 -0.60 14.88
CA ILE A 446 10.29 0.61 15.11
C ILE A 446 8.94 0.28 15.78
N GLN A 447 8.24 -0.71 15.30
CA GLN A 447 6.86 -1.02 15.69
C GLN A 447 6.74 -2.26 16.56
N GLY A 448 7.70 -3.18 16.46
CA GLY A 448 7.70 -4.45 17.20
C GLY A 448 8.09 -4.30 18.67
N ASP A 449 7.79 -5.33 19.47
CA ASP A 449 8.04 -5.34 20.91
C ASP A 449 9.53 -5.31 21.30
N LYS A 450 10.41 -5.68 20.37
CA LYS A 450 11.87 -5.77 20.60
C LYS A 450 12.60 -4.43 20.53
N GLY A 451 11.94 -3.36 20.06
CA GLY A 451 12.56 -2.08 19.73
C GLY A 451 12.22 -0.90 20.64
N THR A 452 11.37 -1.08 21.63
CA THR A 452 10.72 0.02 22.38
C THR A 452 11.65 1.04 23.04
N ASP A 453 12.88 0.69 23.34
CA ASP A 453 13.92 1.54 23.96
C ASP A 453 15.20 1.63 23.11
N LYS A 454 15.20 1.07 21.90
CA LYS A 454 16.38 0.98 21.03
C LYS A 454 16.37 1.95 19.86
N HIS A 455 15.23 2.52 19.51
CA HIS A 455 15.12 3.53 18.46
C HIS A 455 14.85 4.91 19.06
N GLY A 456 15.43 5.94 18.45
CA GLY A 456 15.25 7.34 18.86
C GLY A 456 14.27 8.07 17.96
N ILE A 457 14.79 8.83 16.98
CA ILE A 457 14.00 9.40 15.89
C ILE A 457 14.04 8.44 14.68
N HIS A 458 12.99 8.44 13.87
CA HIS A 458 12.90 7.49 12.76
C HIS A 458 12.06 8.01 11.58
N LEU A 459 12.35 7.52 10.38
CA LEU A 459 11.55 7.79 9.18
C LEU A 459 10.47 6.71 9.01
N LEU A 460 9.22 7.12 8.97
CA LEU A 460 8.11 6.25 8.59
C LEU A 460 7.01 7.10 7.94
N GLY A 461 5.94 6.47 7.54
CA GLY A 461 4.81 7.14 6.94
C GLY A 461 3.66 6.18 6.69
N TRP A 462 2.64 6.67 6.03
CA TRP A 462 1.42 5.92 5.73
C TRP A 462 0.86 6.32 4.37
N THR A 463 0.28 5.37 3.68
CA THR A 463 -0.59 5.65 2.53
C THR A 463 -2.02 5.36 2.96
N GLY A 464 -2.91 6.31 2.79
CA GLY A 464 -4.32 6.12 3.11
C GLY A 464 -4.96 5.11 2.17
N ASP A 465 -5.84 4.29 2.70
CA ASP A 465 -6.52 3.23 1.97
C ASP A 465 -7.94 3.63 1.58
N TYR A 466 -8.56 4.51 2.37
CA TYR A 466 -9.90 5.08 2.18
C TYR A 466 -10.02 6.41 2.92
N ASN A 467 -11.01 7.23 2.59
CA ASN A 467 -11.14 8.60 3.11
C ASN A 467 -11.75 8.62 4.53
N ASP A 468 -10.90 8.41 5.53
CA ASP A 468 -11.26 8.45 6.95
C ASP A 468 -10.07 9.01 7.75
N PRO A 469 -10.26 10.05 8.61
CA PRO A 469 -9.19 10.53 9.49
C PRO A 469 -8.65 9.45 10.43
N ASP A 470 -9.46 8.48 10.83
CA ASP A 470 -9.03 7.37 11.67
C ASP A 470 -8.07 6.40 10.93
N ASN A 471 -8.14 6.36 9.59
CA ASN A 471 -7.17 5.64 8.75
C ASN A 471 -5.76 6.27 8.75
N PHE A 472 -5.62 7.47 9.29
CA PHE A 472 -4.35 8.17 9.50
C PHE A 472 -4.07 8.32 11.00
N ILE A 473 -4.66 9.33 11.63
CA ILE A 473 -4.32 9.71 13.01
C ILE A 473 -4.83 8.70 14.05
N GLY A 474 -5.86 7.94 13.74
CA GLY A 474 -6.31 6.82 14.57
C GLY A 474 -5.33 5.66 14.58
N VAL A 475 -4.74 5.34 13.42
CA VAL A 475 -3.69 4.32 13.29
C VAL A 475 -2.45 4.69 14.09
N PHE A 476 -2.01 5.96 14.01
CA PHE A 476 -0.80 6.41 14.69
C PHE A 476 -0.96 6.62 16.18
N PHE A 477 -2.07 7.22 16.59
CA PHE A 477 -2.23 7.84 17.91
C PHE A 477 -3.46 7.33 18.68
N GLY A 478 -4.17 6.32 18.17
CA GLY A 478 -5.39 5.81 18.81
C GLY A 478 -5.17 4.99 20.07
N THR A 479 -3.98 4.45 20.25
CA THR A 479 -3.59 3.63 21.40
C THR A 479 -2.09 3.80 21.69
N LYS A 480 -1.67 3.30 22.85
CA LYS A 480 -0.24 3.21 23.14
C LYS A 480 0.45 2.29 22.15
N ALA A 481 1.51 2.77 21.52
CA ALA A 481 2.28 2.03 20.53
C ALA A 481 3.78 2.12 20.82
N ASN A 482 4.53 1.08 20.44
CA ASN A 482 5.98 1.02 20.64
C ASN A 482 6.73 2.08 19.82
N GLU A 483 6.24 2.36 18.63
CA GLU A 483 6.79 3.38 17.73
C GLU A 483 6.92 4.74 18.39
N TRP A 484 5.91 5.18 19.13
CA TRP A 484 5.83 6.51 19.71
C TRP A 484 6.28 6.58 21.16
N GLY A 485 6.14 5.50 21.90
CA GLY A 485 6.56 5.36 23.29
C GLY A 485 5.80 6.20 24.32
N PHE A 486 4.79 6.99 23.92
CA PHE A 486 4.00 7.80 24.83
C PHE A 486 2.72 7.09 25.32
N ASP A 487 2.15 7.62 26.40
CA ASP A 487 0.88 7.20 26.98
C ASP A 487 0.00 8.44 27.24
N ASN A 488 -0.68 8.94 26.19
CA ASN A 488 -1.53 10.13 26.25
C ASN A 488 -3.01 9.74 26.28
N GLN A 489 -3.53 9.43 27.47
CA GLN A 489 -4.91 8.98 27.67
C GLN A 489 -5.95 9.99 27.18
N LYS A 490 -5.66 11.32 27.23
CA LYS A 490 -6.56 12.35 26.71
C LYS A 490 -6.69 12.25 25.20
N LEU A 491 -5.60 12.04 24.48
CA LEU A 491 -5.59 11.88 23.02
C LEU A 491 -6.28 10.57 22.61
N PHE A 492 -5.99 9.47 23.30
CA PHE A 492 -6.62 8.16 23.05
C PHE A 492 -8.14 8.21 23.25
N ALA A 493 -8.60 8.87 24.32
CA ALA A 493 -10.03 9.05 24.60
C ALA A 493 -10.72 9.93 23.53
N ALA A 494 -10.08 11.01 23.09
CA ALA A 494 -10.62 11.90 22.06
C ALA A 494 -10.76 11.17 20.71
N LEU A 495 -9.76 10.38 20.29
CA LEU A 495 -9.82 9.58 19.07
C LEU A 495 -10.90 8.49 19.14
N LYS A 496 -11.04 7.83 20.30
CA LYS A 496 -12.11 6.86 20.53
C LYS A 496 -13.48 7.52 20.44
N GLU A 497 -13.67 8.67 21.11
CA GLU A 497 -14.91 9.44 21.07
C GLU A 497 -15.26 9.81 19.63
N ALA A 498 -14.32 10.39 18.87
CA ALA A 498 -14.53 10.80 17.48
C ALA A 498 -14.99 9.62 16.61
N ARG A 499 -14.34 8.46 16.73
CA ARG A 499 -14.68 7.24 15.98
C ARG A 499 -16.10 6.73 16.26
N GLU A 500 -16.63 6.97 17.46
CA GLU A 500 -17.93 6.49 17.91
C GLU A 500 -19.07 7.50 17.67
N MET A 501 -18.77 8.69 17.15
CA MET A 501 -19.79 9.70 16.82
C MET A 501 -20.64 9.25 15.64
N GLY A 502 -21.95 9.50 15.72
CA GLY A 502 -22.89 9.17 14.64
C GLY A 502 -23.25 10.36 13.75
N ASP A 503 -22.93 11.60 14.14
CA ASP A 503 -23.13 12.81 13.35
C ASP A 503 -21.85 13.21 12.63
N ALA A 504 -21.88 13.27 11.30
CA ALA A 504 -20.69 13.52 10.48
C ALA A 504 -20.11 14.93 10.67
N ALA A 505 -20.94 15.95 10.92
CA ALA A 505 -20.47 17.32 11.11
C ALA A 505 -19.78 17.48 12.46
N ALA A 506 -20.36 16.92 13.52
CA ALA A 506 -19.75 16.90 14.85
C ALA A 506 -18.46 16.07 14.85
N GLN A 507 -18.43 14.93 14.15
CA GLN A 507 -17.25 14.09 14.01
C GLN A 507 -16.11 14.85 13.30
N LYS A 508 -16.40 15.53 12.19
CA LYS A 508 -15.44 16.38 11.48
C LYS A 508 -14.83 17.44 12.41
N ALA A 509 -15.66 18.18 13.14
CA ALA A 509 -15.19 19.19 14.08
C ALA A 509 -14.33 18.59 15.21
N LYS A 510 -14.68 17.39 15.67
CA LYS A 510 -13.87 16.66 16.67
C LYS A 510 -12.50 16.27 16.14
N TYR A 511 -12.40 15.80 14.89
CA TYR A 511 -11.12 15.51 14.28
C TYR A 511 -10.27 16.76 14.01
N GLU A 512 -10.88 17.92 13.72
CA GLU A 512 -10.18 19.20 13.65
C GLU A 512 -9.57 19.59 15.01
N GLU A 513 -10.30 19.39 16.13
CA GLU A 513 -9.79 19.56 17.49
C GLU A 513 -8.62 18.59 17.77
N ILE A 514 -8.77 17.32 17.41
CA ILE A 514 -7.74 16.29 17.61
C ILE A 514 -6.46 16.63 16.85
N ASN A 515 -6.54 17.11 15.60
CA ASN A 515 -5.36 17.55 14.84
C ASN A 515 -4.62 18.69 15.57
N LYS A 516 -5.36 19.60 16.21
CA LYS A 516 -4.73 20.62 17.05
C LYS A 516 -4.06 20.02 18.29
N MET A 517 -4.71 19.06 18.96
CA MET A 517 -4.11 18.35 20.10
C MET A 517 -2.81 17.64 19.70
N ILE A 518 -2.76 17.02 18.53
CA ILE A 518 -1.56 16.33 18.00
C ILE A 518 -0.47 17.35 17.71
N ALA A 519 -0.77 18.48 17.05
CA ALA A 519 0.20 19.53 16.77
C ALA A 519 0.78 20.15 18.05
N ASP A 520 -0.05 20.40 19.07
CA ASP A 520 0.41 20.94 20.37
C ASP A 520 1.25 19.91 21.16
N PHE A 521 0.97 18.61 20.99
CA PHE A 521 1.69 17.52 21.68
C PHE A 521 3.02 17.12 21.00
N VAL A 522 3.15 17.35 19.69
CA VAL A 522 4.35 17.07 18.88
C VAL A 522 4.86 15.62 19.04
N PRO A 523 4.06 14.59 18.70
CA PRO A 523 4.55 13.20 18.81
C PRO A 523 5.62 12.87 17.76
N GLY A 524 5.70 13.63 16.70
CA GLY A 524 6.62 13.59 15.58
C GLY A 524 6.50 14.84 14.73
N VAL A 525 7.23 14.91 13.63
CA VAL A 525 7.14 16.01 12.66
C VAL A 525 6.51 15.48 11.38
N PRO A 526 5.28 15.92 11.01
CA PRO A 526 4.73 15.64 9.69
C PRO A 526 5.60 16.37 8.65
N LEU A 527 6.15 15.65 7.68
CA LEU A 527 7.12 16.18 6.72
C LEU A 527 6.45 16.56 5.40
N THR A 528 5.93 15.58 4.67
CA THR A 528 5.44 15.80 3.31
C THR A 528 4.29 14.87 2.93
N HIS A 529 3.48 15.34 1.96
CA HIS A 529 2.54 14.53 1.18
C HIS A 529 3.07 14.47 -0.26
N ALA A 530 3.54 13.31 -0.70
CA ALA A 530 4.20 13.14 -1.98
C ALA A 530 3.30 12.44 -3.01
N PRO A 531 3.21 12.91 -4.27
CA PRO A 531 2.54 12.18 -5.33
C PRO A 531 3.43 11.03 -5.83
N PRO A 532 3.03 9.75 -5.64
CA PRO A 532 3.82 8.63 -6.12
C PRO A 532 3.86 8.61 -7.65
N SER A 533 5.05 8.39 -8.20
CA SER A 533 5.26 8.41 -9.65
C SER A 533 5.23 7.01 -10.24
N LEU A 534 4.62 6.90 -11.43
CA LEU A 534 4.55 5.71 -12.27
C LEU A 534 5.27 5.98 -13.59
N ALA A 535 5.87 4.95 -14.19
CA ALA A 535 6.45 5.05 -15.53
C ALA A 535 5.81 4.03 -16.47
N PHE A 536 5.55 4.46 -17.70
CA PHE A 536 4.96 3.62 -18.74
C PHE A 536 5.69 3.76 -20.09
N GLY A 537 5.58 2.72 -20.90
CA GLY A 537 6.00 2.71 -22.30
C GLY A 537 5.24 3.77 -23.12
N LYS A 538 5.83 4.23 -24.21
CA LYS A 538 5.28 5.31 -25.08
C LYS A 538 3.87 5.00 -25.59
N GLY A 539 3.58 3.72 -25.86
CA GLY A 539 2.30 3.29 -26.46
C GLY A 539 1.19 3.00 -25.45
N VAL A 540 1.45 3.04 -24.14
CA VAL A 540 0.44 2.75 -23.11
C VAL A 540 -0.50 3.93 -22.96
N GLN A 541 -1.81 3.66 -23.02
CA GLN A 541 -2.86 4.65 -22.83
C GLN A 541 -3.97 4.06 -21.94
N GLY A 542 -4.81 4.92 -21.36
CA GLY A 542 -5.99 4.52 -20.59
C GLY A 542 -5.71 4.15 -19.14
N TYR A 543 -4.46 4.28 -18.65
CA TYR A 543 -4.18 4.11 -17.22
C TYR A 543 -4.73 5.32 -16.42
N GLN A 544 -5.44 5.04 -15.34
CA GLN A 544 -6.08 6.03 -14.47
C GLN A 544 -5.42 6.00 -13.07
N PRO A 545 -4.46 6.90 -12.77
CA PRO A 545 -3.85 6.94 -11.44
C PRO A 545 -4.88 7.27 -10.35
N SER A 546 -4.86 6.54 -9.24
CA SER A 546 -5.76 6.73 -8.11
C SER A 546 -4.99 7.03 -6.81
N PRO A 547 -5.46 7.97 -5.95
CA PRO A 547 -4.83 8.27 -4.67
C PRO A 547 -4.84 7.07 -3.72
N VAL A 548 -5.86 6.22 -3.80
CA VAL A 548 -6.04 4.99 -3.00
C VAL A 548 -5.68 3.73 -3.78
N GLN A 549 -4.94 3.88 -4.90
CA GLN A 549 -4.53 2.79 -5.78
C GLN A 549 -5.71 1.97 -6.33
N ASP A 550 -6.89 2.58 -6.44
CA ASP A 550 -8.06 1.97 -7.09
C ASP A 550 -7.92 2.08 -8.61
N GLU A 551 -7.09 1.21 -9.17
CA GLU A 551 -6.62 1.25 -10.56
C GLU A 551 -6.99 -0.06 -11.27
N VAL A 552 -8.11 -0.04 -11.98
CA VAL A 552 -8.56 -1.16 -12.81
C VAL A 552 -8.07 -0.98 -14.24
N TRP A 553 -7.52 -2.03 -14.84
CA TRP A 553 -6.76 -1.95 -16.09
C TRP A 553 -7.56 -2.34 -17.35
N ASN A 554 -8.89 -2.41 -17.24
CA ASN A 554 -9.76 -2.74 -18.36
C ASN A 554 -9.72 -1.70 -19.51
N THR A 555 -9.37 -0.45 -19.21
CA THR A 555 -9.28 0.64 -20.21
C THR A 555 -7.92 0.73 -20.90
N ILE A 556 -6.91 -0.04 -20.46
CA ILE A 556 -5.56 0.04 -21.00
C ILE A 556 -5.52 -0.46 -22.45
N THR A 557 -4.87 0.35 -23.30
CA THR A 557 -4.48 -0.02 -24.66
C THR A 557 -2.99 0.21 -24.85
N ILE A 558 -2.36 -0.56 -25.75
CA ILE A 558 -0.93 -0.44 -26.04
C ILE A 558 -0.76 -0.41 -27.56
N THR A 559 -0.30 0.72 -28.09
CA THR A 559 0.13 0.84 -29.50
C THR A 559 1.60 0.44 -29.62
N LYS A 560 1.92 -0.29 -30.72
CA LYS A 560 3.31 -0.72 -31.02
C LYS A 560 4.12 0.44 -31.59
#